data_0892578e9c67d44126f2e292005a59d1
#
_entry.id   0892578e9c67d44126f2e292005a59d1
#
_cell.length_a   1.000
_cell.length_b   1.000
_cell.length_c   1.000
_cell.angle_alpha   90.00
_cell.angle_beta   90.00
_cell.angle_gamma   90.00
#
_symmetry.space_group_name_H-M   'P 1'
#
loop_
_entity.id
_entity.type
_entity.pdbx_description
1 polymer ?
#
loop_
_entity_poly.entity_id
_entity_poly.type
_entity_poly.pdbx_seq_one_letter_code
_entity_poly.pdbx_strand_id
1 'polypeptide(L)'
;GWSHNGEIHTATVTFSGDSDYTVSYDCYDLAGNKSNTENLEEFTVDKTVPVIKVSYNNNSALNGNYYKAARTATITVTEHNFDPSKITVSTTASAGGAPGVSGWSNNGDTHTANVVFNHDADYTFTVSGFDLAENKAADYAQDKFTVDLKNPEVKITGVKDKSANNGTVAPHISISDTN
;
A
#
# COMPACT_ATOMS: atom_id res chain seq x y z
N GLY A 1 -33.35 30.34 -2.69
CA GLY A 1 -33.75 31.70 -2.37
C GLY A 1 -33.58 32.02 -0.90
N TRP A 2 -33.72 33.28 -0.49
CA TRP A 2 -33.66 33.72 0.88
C TRP A 2 -34.98 33.48 1.60
N SER A 3 -34.92 33.02 2.84
CA SER A 3 -36.00 33.00 3.81
C SER A 3 -35.70 33.98 4.95
N HIS A 4 -36.72 34.45 5.67
CA HIS A 4 -36.55 35.38 6.78
C HIS A 4 -37.45 35.03 7.94
N ASN A 5 -36.95 35.28 9.14
CA ASN A 5 -37.70 35.21 10.37
C ASN A 5 -37.31 36.40 11.24
N GLY A 6 -38.16 37.43 11.27
CA GLY A 6 -37.80 38.72 11.86
C GLY A 6 -36.64 39.36 11.12
N GLU A 7 -35.60 39.71 11.83
CA GLU A 7 -34.38 40.34 11.31
C GLU A 7 -33.34 39.31 10.78
N ILE A 8 -33.62 38.00 10.90
CA ILE A 8 -32.72 36.94 10.44
C ILE A 8 -33.11 36.54 9.01
N HIS A 9 -32.15 36.62 8.11
CA HIS A 9 -32.26 36.20 6.72
C HIS A 9 -31.33 35.03 6.47
N THR A 10 -31.87 33.94 5.91
CA THR A 10 -31.11 32.70 5.64
C THR A 10 -31.22 32.27 4.18
N ALA A 11 -30.13 31.75 3.66
CA ALA A 11 -30.09 31.05 2.38
C ALA A 11 -29.27 29.81 2.49
N THR A 12 -29.62 28.78 1.70
CA THR A 12 -28.85 27.53 1.59
C THR A 12 -28.28 27.44 0.21
N VAL A 13 -26.97 27.15 0.15
CA VAL A 13 -26.25 26.81 -1.06
C VAL A 13 -25.79 25.36 -0.93
N THR A 14 -26.03 24.55 -1.97
CA THR A 14 -25.66 23.13 -1.98
C THR A 14 -24.48 22.91 -2.92
N PHE A 15 -23.43 22.32 -2.41
CA PHE A 15 -22.24 21.91 -3.15
C PHE A 15 -22.29 20.38 -3.29
N SER A 16 -22.43 19.88 -4.51
CA SER A 16 -22.62 18.45 -4.76
C SER A 16 -21.65 17.88 -5.79
N GLY A 17 -20.86 18.70 -6.45
CA GLY A 17 -19.82 18.26 -7.38
C GLY A 17 -18.59 17.78 -6.61
N ASP A 18 -17.83 16.90 -7.22
CA ASP A 18 -16.51 16.46 -6.75
C ASP A 18 -15.51 17.57 -7.07
N SER A 19 -15.10 18.34 -6.07
CA SER A 19 -14.23 19.52 -6.24
C SER A 19 -13.83 20.14 -4.90
N ASP A 20 -12.76 20.94 -4.92
CA ASP A 20 -12.42 21.89 -3.88
C ASP A 20 -13.27 23.16 -4.04
N TYR A 21 -13.80 23.65 -2.96
CA TYR A 21 -14.67 24.84 -2.91
C TYR A 21 -14.12 25.89 -1.99
N THR A 22 -14.33 27.13 -2.41
CA THR A 22 -14.10 28.31 -1.59
C THR A 22 -15.39 29.12 -1.53
N VAL A 23 -15.86 29.43 -0.34
CA VAL A 23 -17.07 30.21 -0.11
C VAL A 23 -16.75 31.51 0.58
N SER A 24 -17.18 32.60 -0.04
CA SER A 24 -17.15 33.91 0.58
C SER A 24 -18.44 34.68 0.27
N TYR A 25 -18.84 35.58 1.13
CA TYR A 25 -19.98 36.45 0.88
C TYR A 25 -19.77 37.84 1.45
N ASP A 26 -20.35 38.83 0.78
CA ASP A 26 -20.48 40.21 1.24
C ASP A 26 -21.95 40.58 1.33
N CYS A 27 -22.36 41.26 2.38
CA CYS A 27 -23.68 41.88 2.45
C CYS A 27 -23.60 43.36 2.84
N TYR A 28 -24.58 44.09 2.43
CA TYR A 28 -24.73 45.52 2.71
C TYR A 28 -26.13 45.78 3.24
N ASP A 29 -26.26 46.69 4.21
CA ASP A 29 -27.55 47.19 4.64
C ASP A 29 -28.08 48.25 3.66
N LEU A 30 -29.32 48.72 3.89
CA LEU A 30 -29.93 49.77 3.06
C LEU A 30 -29.22 51.13 3.16
N ALA A 31 -28.42 51.36 4.19
CA ALA A 31 -27.60 52.56 4.36
C ALA A 31 -26.24 52.43 3.68
N GLY A 32 -25.91 51.25 3.11
CA GLY A 32 -24.65 50.98 2.44
C GLY A 32 -23.54 50.52 3.39
N ASN A 33 -23.84 50.20 4.65
CA ASN A 33 -22.83 49.65 5.54
C ASN A 33 -22.55 48.18 5.15
N LYS A 34 -21.27 47.88 4.94
CA LYS A 34 -20.80 46.52 4.63
C LYS A 34 -20.71 45.72 5.89
N SER A 35 -21.13 44.44 5.81
CA SER A 35 -20.87 43.49 6.88
C SER A 35 -19.37 43.32 7.14
N ASN A 36 -18.99 43.00 8.37
CA ASN A 36 -17.67 42.49 8.59
C ASN A 36 -17.55 41.21 7.74
N THR A 37 -16.52 41.16 6.89
CA THR A 37 -16.25 40.01 6.05
C THR A 37 -16.00 38.80 6.98
N GLU A 38 -16.94 37.92 7.03
CA GLU A 38 -16.72 36.64 7.70
C GLU A 38 -15.92 35.72 6.78
N ASN A 39 -15.21 34.90 7.39
CA ASN A 39 -14.21 33.96 6.94
C ASN A 39 -14.46 33.36 5.57
N LEU A 40 -13.39 33.32 4.79
CA LEU A 40 -13.27 32.44 3.65
C LEU A 40 -13.31 30.99 4.16
N GLU A 41 -14.37 30.25 3.82
CA GLU A 41 -14.46 28.82 4.14
C GLU A 41 -14.00 28.01 2.93
N GLU A 42 -13.01 27.16 3.16
CA GLU A 42 -12.49 26.23 2.15
C GLU A 42 -12.85 24.79 2.58
N PHE A 43 -13.38 24.03 1.66
CA PHE A 43 -13.73 22.63 1.89
C PHE A 43 -13.74 21.85 0.58
N THR A 44 -13.57 20.56 0.68
CA THR A 44 -13.64 19.62 -0.45
C THR A 44 -14.90 18.78 -0.36
N VAL A 45 -15.56 18.58 -1.50
CA VAL A 45 -16.51 17.51 -1.72
C VAL A 45 -15.80 16.49 -2.58
N ASP A 46 -15.51 15.30 -2.04
CA ASP A 46 -14.82 14.23 -2.71
C ASP A 46 -15.67 12.95 -2.64
N LYS A 47 -15.94 12.37 -3.80
CA LYS A 47 -16.73 11.15 -4.00
C LYS A 47 -15.96 10.11 -4.80
N THR A 48 -14.74 10.44 -5.18
CA THR A 48 -13.86 9.57 -5.94
C THR A 48 -13.18 8.60 -4.99
N VAL A 49 -13.14 7.33 -5.33
CA VAL A 49 -12.46 6.32 -4.53
C VAL A 49 -10.98 6.20 -4.91
N PRO A 50 -10.05 6.04 -3.98
CA PRO A 50 -8.66 5.81 -4.30
C PRO A 50 -8.46 4.55 -5.15
N VAL A 51 -7.50 4.61 -6.08
CA VAL A 51 -7.11 3.46 -6.90
C VAL A 51 -5.78 2.90 -6.43
N ILE A 52 -5.80 1.70 -5.85
CA ILE A 52 -4.59 0.99 -5.39
C ILE A 52 -4.12 0.04 -6.48
N LYS A 53 -2.83 0.12 -6.84
CA LYS A 53 -2.14 -0.81 -7.73
C LYS A 53 -0.85 -1.29 -7.07
N VAL A 54 -0.50 -2.55 -7.32
CA VAL A 54 0.77 -3.14 -6.88
C VAL A 54 1.49 -3.73 -8.09
N SER A 55 2.78 -3.48 -8.17
CA SER A 55 3.67 -4.09 -9.14
C SER A 55 4.91 -4.63 -8.45
N TYR A 56 5.58 -5.61 -9.05
CA TYR A 56 6.79 -6.20 -8.50
C TYR A 56 7.95 -6.09 -9.48
N ASN A 57 9.15 -5.86 -8.95
CA ASN A 57 10.40 -5.84 -9.74
C ASN A 57 10.82 -7.24 -10.18
N ASN A 58 10.40 -8.29 -9.48
CA ASN A 58 10.71 -9.69 -9.77
C ASN A 58 9.42 -10.50 -9.89
N ASN A 59 9.11 -10.96 -11.10
CA ASN A 59 7.96 -11.80 -11.43
C ASN A 59 8.37 -13.20 -11.93
N SER A 60 9.64 -13.59 -11.74
CA SER A 60 10.21 -14.86 -12.19
C SER A 60 10.04 -15.94 -11.12
N ALA A 61 8.80 -16.29 -10.79
CA ALA A 61 8.50 -17.39 -9.87
C ALA A 61 8.92 -18.73 -10.48
N LEU A 62 9.41 -19.64 -9.64
CA LEU A 62 9.64 -21.04 -9.92
C LEU A 62 8.68 -21.88 -9.10
N ASN A 63 8.22 -23.01 -9.64
CA ASN A 63 7.36 -23.95 -8.91
C ASN A 63 6.17 -23.27 -8.19
N GLY A 64 5.44 -22.43 -8.92
CA GLY A 64 4.32 -21.68 -8.38
C GLY A 64 4.75 -20.32 -7.83
N ASN A 65 4.96 -20.22 -6.51
CA ASN A 65 5.17 -18.93 -5.83
C ASN A 65 6.56 -18.79 -5.19
N TYR A 66 7.55 -19.57 -5.62
CA TYR A 66 8.92 -19.53 -5.09
C TYR A 66 9.82 -18.62 -5.91
N TYR A 67 10.51 -17.70 -5.25
CA TYR A 67 11.44 -16.74 -5.86
C TYR A 67 12.84 -16.91 -5.28
N LYS A 68 13.83 -17.20 -6.14
CA LYS A 68 15.25 -17.38 -5.74
C LYS A 68 16.02 -16.07 -5.55
N ALA A 69 15.34 -14.93 -5.55
CA ALA A 69 15.92 -13.62 -5.35
C ALA A 69 14.92 -12.71 -4.65
N ALA A 70 15.43 -11.68 -3.98
CA ALA A 70 14.62 -10.67 -3.33
C ALA A 70 13.56 -10.09 -4.28
N ARG A 71 12.43 -9.72 -3.69
CA ARG A 71 11.27 -9.16 -4.38
C ARG A 71 10.90 -7.81 -3.76
N THR A 72 10.60 -6.82 -4.57
CA THR A 72 10.12 -5.52 -4.09
C THR A 72 8.74 -5.26 -4.70
N ALA A 73 7.75 -5.05 -3.83
CA ALA A 73 6.46 -4.52 -4.24
C ALA A 73 6.53 -2.99 -4.28
N THR A 74 6.08 -2.40 -5.38
CA THR A 74 5.78 -0.97 -5.49
C THR A 74 4.28 -0.79 -5.43
N ILE A 75 3.82 -0.13 -4.39
CA ILE A 75 2.43 0.27 -4.18
C ILE A 75 2.26 1.63 -4.85
N THR A 76 1.24 1.78 -5.67
CA THR A 76 0.83 3.05 -6.26
C THR A 76 -0.61 3.32 -5.86
N VAL A 77 -0.86 4.46 -5.23
CA VAL A 77 -2.20 4.98 -4.94
C VAL A 77 -2.41 6.21 -5.80
N THR A 78 -3.49 6.24 -6.57
CA THR A 78 -3.91 7.42 -7.30
C THR A 78 -5.11 8.02 -6.58
N GLU A 79 -4.90 9.20 -6.01
CA GLU A 79 -5.89 9.90 -5.18
C GLU A 79 -5.48 11.36 -4.96
N HIS A 80 -6.43 12.30 -5.13
CA HIS A 80 -6.20 13.72 -4.88
C HIS A 80 -6.13 14.04 -3.38
N ASN A 81 -7.07 13.50 -2.62
CA ASN A 81 -7.20 13.72 -1.17
C ASN A 81 -6.50 12.61 -0.37
N PHE A 82 -5.26 12.30 -0.75
CA PHE A 82 -4.46 11.24 -0.18
C PHE A 82 -3.96 11.56 1.23
N ASP A 83 -4.14 10.60 2.14
CA ASP A 83 -3.48 10.58 3.44
C ASP A 83 -2.79 9.21 3.66
N PRO A 84 -1.45 9.18 3.80
CA PRO A 84 -0.73 7.93 4.03
C PRO A 84 -1.17 7.20 5.31
N SER A 85 -1.71 7.89 6.31
CA SER A 85 -2.20 7.28 7.55
C SER A 85 -3.49 6.47 7.36
N LYS A 86 -4.22 6.71 6.26
CA LYS A 86 -5.44 6.00 5.87
C LYS A 86 -5.14 4.75 5.04
N ILE A 87 -3.88 4.54 4.61
CA ILE A 87 -3.47 3.36 3.85
C ILE A 87 -2.89 2.31 4.78
N THR A 88 -3.50 1.15 4.78
CA THR A 88 -3.05 -0.02 5.55
C THR A 88 -2.30 -0.98 4.65
N VAL A 89 -1.02 -1.17 4.92
CA VAL A 89 -0.17 -2.18 4.29
C VAL A 89 0.09 -3.29 5.30
N SER A 90 -0.44 -4.48 5.05
CA SER A 90 -0.27 -5.62 5.94
C SER A 90 0.69 -6.64 5.32
N THR A 91 1.73 -6.99 6.08
CA THR A 91 2.75 -7.96 5.69
C THR A 91 2.95 -8.98 6.80
N THR A 92 3.28 -10.20 6.44
CA THR A 92 3.80 -11.21 7.36
C THR A 92 5.05 -11.85 6.77
N ALA A 93 5.88 -12.43 7.63
CA ALA A 93 7.01 -13.26 7.23
C ALA A 93 7.17 -14.43 8.23
N SER A 94 7.47 -15.62 7.74
CA SER A 94 7.75 -16.80 8.59
C SER A 94 9.09 -16.69 9.31
N ALA A 95 10.03 -15.88 8.78
CA ALA A 95 11.35 -15.62 9.37
C ALA A 95 11.82 -14.21 9.00
N GLY A 96 12.81 -13.68 9.71
CA GLY A 96 13.44 -12.38 9.42
C GLY A 96 12.61 -11.14 9.80
N GLY A 97 11.40 -11.33 10.31
CA GLY A 97 10.46 -10.26 10.64
C GLY A 97 9.64 -9.78 9.42
N ALA A 98 8.43 -9.28 9.67
CA ALA A 98 7.56 -8.73 8.63
C ALA A 98 8.18 -7.47 8.03
N PRO A 99 8.29 -7.36 6.69
CA PRO A 99 8.86 -6.17 6.07
C PRO A 99 7.94 -4.95 6.26
N GLY A 100 8.55 -3.81 6.52
CA GLY A 100 7.84 -2.53 6.61
C GLY A 100 7.66 -1.87 5.26
N VAL A 101 6.73 -0.92 5.20
CA VAL A 101 6.55 -0.03 4.05
C VAL A 101 7.55 1.14 4.13
N SER A 102 8.09 1.55 2.99
CA SER A 102 8.90 2.78 2.90
C SER A 102 8.07 4.04 3.16
N GLY A 103 8.73 5.18 3.30
CA GLY A 103 8.03 6.47 3.18
C GLY A 103 7.35 6.63 1.83
N TRP A 104 6.25 7.39 1.80
CA TRP A 104 5.52 7.72 0.59
C TRP A 104 6.21 8.83 -0.21
N SER A 105 6.23 8.69 -1.52
CA SER A 105 6.66 9.71 -2.48
C SER A 105 5.45 10.17 -3.27
N ASN A 106 5.30 11.49 -3.42
CA ASN A 106 4.14 12.13 -4.03
C ASN A 106 4.53 12.83 -5.34
N ASN A 107 3.73 12.62 -6.38
CA ASN A 107 3.84 13.30 -7.66
C ASN A 107 2.42 13.61 -8.17
N GLY A 108 1.92 14.81 -7.84
CA GLY A 108 0.51 15.14 -8.00
C GLY A 108 -0.35 14.13 -7.25
N ASP A 109 -1.38 13.62 -7.91
CA ASP A 109 -2.32 12.64 -7.35
C ASP A 109 -1.76 11.19 -7.34
N THR A 110 -0.50 11.00 -7.70
CA THR A 110 0.14 9.68 -7.70
C THR A 110 1.09 9.56 -6.52
N HIS A 111 0.82 8.61 -5.63
CA HIS A 111 1.56 8.35 -4.41
C HIS A 111 2.16 6.96 -4.45
N THR A 112 3.46 6.82 -4.15
CA THR A 112 4.16 5.54 -4.25
C THR A 112 4.90 5.20 -2.97
N ALA A 113 4.89 3.92 -2.61
CA ALA A 113 5.69 3.36 -1.53
C ALA A 113 6.18 1.96 -1.90
N ASN A 114 7.24 1.47 -1.23
CA ASN A 114 7.83 0.18 -1.51
C ASN A 114 7.82 -0.72 -0.27
N VAL A 115 7.70 -2.02 -0.51
CA VAL A 115 7.92 -3.09 0.47
C VAL A 115 8.96 -4.04 -0.09
N VAL A 116 10.02 -4.31 0.69
CA VAL A 116 11.14 -5.15 0.24
C VAL A 116 11.11 -6.48 0.98
N PHE A 117 10.98 -7.58 0.24
CA PHE A 117 10.98 -8.96 0.71
C PHE A 117 12.34 -9.57 0.38
N ASN A 118 13.28 -9.55 1.33
CA ASN A 118 14.69 -9.88 1.11
C ASN A 118 15.26 -10.92 2.10
N HIS A 119 14.40 -11.53 2.90
CA HIS A 119 14.77 -12.66 3.75
C HIS A 119 14.26 -13.98 3.16
N ASP A 120 14.89 -15.06 3.54
CA ASP A 120 14.46 -16.42 3.29
C ASP A 120 13.23 -16.73 4.15
N ALA A 121 12.04 -16.62 3.56
CA ALA A 121 10.78 -16.71 4.29
C ALA A 121 9.55 -16.87 3.37
N ASP A 122 8.47 -17.37 3.96
CA ASP A 122 7.11 -17.26 3.40
C ASP A 122 6.50 -15.94 3.77
N TYR A 123 5.89 -15.28 2.78
CA TYR A 123 5.30 -13.95 2.93
C TYR A 123 3.81 -13.93 2.60
N THR A 124 3.09 -13.09 3.33
CA THR A 124 1.80 -12.57 2.88
C THR A 124 1.87 -11.05 2.75
N PHE A 125 1.12 -10.51 1.80
CA PHE A 125 1.09 -9.08 1.51
C PHE A 125 -0.31 -8.67 1.03
N THR A 126 -0.86 -7.60 1.60
CA THR A 126 -2.11 -6.98 1.16
C THR A 126 -2.09 -5.48 1.43
N VAL A 127 -2.90 -4.73 0.67
CA VAL A 127 -3.05 -3.28 0.81
C VAL A 127 -4.54 -2.93 0.77
N SER A 128 -4.96 -2.06 1.68
CA SER A 128 -6.30 -1.50 1.73
C SER A 128 -6.24 -0.04 2.17
N GLY A 129 -7.28 0.73 2.00
CA GLY A 129 -7.29 2.11 2.47
C GLY A 129 -8.49 2.91 2.10
N PHE A 130 -8.46 4.16 2.58
CA PHE A 130 -9.44 5.21 2.38
C PHE A 130 -8.70 6.51 2.01
N ASP A 131 -9.41 7.46 1.43
CA ASP A 131 -8.96 8.85 1.34
C ASP A 131 -9.36 9.68 2.57
N LEU A 132 -9.13 10.98 2.51
CA LEU A 132 -9.52 11.91 3.58
C LEU A 132 -11.04 12.07 3.73
N ALA A 133 -11.81 11.84 2.65
CA ALA A 133 -13.27 11.91 2.65
C ALA A 133 -13.94 10.56 3.04
N GLU A 134 -13.13 9.55 3.47
CA GLU A 134 -13.56 8.20 3.86
C GLU A 134 -14.12 7.38 2.68
N ASN A 135 -13.81 7.72 1.42
CA ASN A 135 -14.11 6.86 0.30
C ASN A 135 -13.17 5.66 0.32
N LYS A 136 -13.73 4.44 0.29
CA LYS A 136 -12.95 3.21 0.40
C LYS A 136 -12.41 2.76 -0.95
N ALA A 137 -11.10 2.56 -1.04
CA ALA A 137 -10.46 1.87 -2.17
C ALA A 137 -10.89 0.42 -2.28
N ALA A 138 -10.86 -0.15 -3.48
CA ALA A 138 -10.89 -1.60 -3.63
C ALA A 138 -9.63 -2.21 -3.02
N ASP A 139 -9.80 -3.19 -2.13
CA ASP A 139 -8.69 -3.85 -1.47
C ASP A 139 -7.81 -4.59 -2.50
N TYR A 140 -6.49 -4.46 -2.40
CA TYR A 140 -5.58 -5.32 -3.14
C TYR A 140 -5.64 -6.74 -2.57
N ALA A 141 -5.90 -7.72 -3.42
CA ALA A 141 -6.01 -9.12 -3.01
C ALA A 141 -4.71 -9.61 -2.36
N GLN A 142 -4.84 -10.50 -1.35
CA GLN A 142 -3.69 -11.00 -0.64
C GLN A 142 -2.78 -11.82 -1.55
N ASP A 143 -1.52 -11.41 -1.68
CA ASP A 143 -0.45 -12.21 -2.25
C ASP A 143 0.14 -13.15 -1.20
N LYS A 144 0.53 -14.36 -1.65
CA LYS A 144 1.28 -15.36 -0.87
C LYS A 144 2.41 -15.90 -1.72
N PHE A 145 3.63 -15.80 -1.22
CA PHE A 145 4.82 -16.28 -1.93
C PHE A 145 5.98 -16.55 -0.98
N THR A 146 6.95 -17.31 -1.45
CA THR A 146 8.18 -17.65 -0.75
C THR A 146 9.36 -16.99 -1.46
N VAL A 147 10.23 -16.33 -0.70
CA VAL A 147 11.58 -15.97 -1.14
C VAL A 147 12.52 -17.00 -0.52
N ASP A 148 13.23 -17.75 -1.36
CA ASP A 148 14.19 -18.77 -0.98
C ASP A 148 15.55 -18.38 -1.57
N LEU A 149 16.49 -18.04 -0.70
CA LEU A 149 17.81 -17.54 -1.05
C LEU A 149 18.90 -18.57 -0.80
N LYS A 150 18.53 -19.74 -0.24
CA LYS A 150 19.46 -20.79 0.10
C LYS A 150 19.49 -21.88 -0.96
N ASN A 151 20.63 -22.51 -1.06
CA ASN A 151 20.77 -23.70 -1.87
C ASN A 151 20.64 -24.94 -0.98
N PRO A 152 20.08 -26.07 -1.48
CA PRO A 152 20.08 -27.31 -0.75
C PRO A 152 21.52 -27.78 -0.45
N GLU A 153 21.73 -28.31 0.74
CA GLU A 153 22.99 -28.93 1.14
C GLU A 153 22.97 -30.41 0.82
N VAL A 154 23.98 -30.90 0.10
CA VAL A 154 24.15 -32.33 -0.21
C VAL A 154 25.36 -32.85 0.55
N LYS A 155 25.18 -33.93 1.32
CA LYS A 155 26.24 -34.58 2.06
C LYS A 155 26.32 -36.08 1.68
N ILE A 156 27.56 -36.56 1.41
CA ILE A 156 27.85 -37.93 1.12
C ILE A 156 28.72 -38.49 2.26
N THR A 157 28.32 -39.61 2.86
CA THR A 157 29.04 -40.30 3.92
C THR A 157 29.16 -41.81 3.62
N GLY A 158 29.89 -42.55 4.41
CA GLY A 158 30.09 -43.99 4.24
C GLY A 158 31.13 -44.35 3.18
N VAL A 159 31.77 -43.38 2.57
CA VAL A 159 32.91 -43.57 1.66
C VAL A 159 33.91 -42.42 1.85
N LYS A 160 35.19 -42.71 1.72
CA LYS A 160 36.25 -41.72 1.76
C LYS A 160 36.65 -41.32 0.34
N ASP A 161 36.83 -40.02 0.09
CA ASP A 161 37.27 -39.53 -1.22
C ASP A 161 38.59 -40.23 -1.67
N LYS A 162 38.61 -40.67 -2.92
CA LYS A 162 39.74 -41.37 -3.55
C LYS A 162 40.19 -42.62 -2.82
N SER A 163 39.34 -43.23 -2.00
CA SER A 163 39.66 -44.52 -1.33
C SER A 163 39.54 -45.69 -2.31
N ALA A 164 40.46 -46.66 -2.18
CA ALA A 164 40.35 -47.97 -2.82
C ALA A 164 39.79 -48.97 -1.79
N ASN A 165 38.76 -49.70 -2.16
CA ASN A 165 38.06 -50.66 -1.30
C ASN A 165 38.06 -52.03 -1.97
N ASN A 166 38.32 -53.08 -1.21
CA ASN A 166 38.31 -54.46 -1.71
C ASN A 166 36.97 -55.19 -1.42
N GLY A 167 35.95 -54.47 -0.99
CA GLY A 167 34.62 -54.98 -0.68
C GLY A 167 33.53 -53.99 -1.16
N THR A 168 32.27 -54.36 -0.90
CA THR A 168 31.12 -53.50 -1.24
C THR A 168 31.16 -52.20 -0.45
N VAL A 169 30.95 -51.08 -1.13
CA VAL A 169 30.79 -49.75 -0.55
C VAL A 169 29.37 -49.25 -0.79
N ALA A 170 28.72 -48.80 0.24
CA ALA A 170 27.38 -48.21 0.19
C ALA A 170 27.44 -46.77 0.70
N PRO A 171 27.66 -45.78 -0.17
CA PRO A 171 27.60 -44.38 0.22
C PRO A 171 26.19 -43.98 0.69
N HIS A 172 26.14 -43.21 1.73
CA HIS A 172 24.90 -42.63 2.21
C HIS A 172 24.83 -41.14 1.76
N ILE A 173 23.79 -40.80 1.01
CA ILE A 173 23.56 -39.45 0.50
C ILE A 173 22.41 -38.81 1.30
N SER A 174 22.65 -37.68 1.89
CA SER A 174 21.60 -36.82 2.50
C SER A 174 21.51 -35.48 1.80
N ILE A 175 20.29 -35.03 1.63
CA ILE A 175 19.97 -33.67 1.09
C ILE A 175 19.15 -33.02 2.15
N SER A 176 19.50 -31.75 2.49
CA SER A 176 18.74 -30.93 3.42
C SER A 176 18.49 -29.55 2.82
N ASP A 177 17.28 -29.07 2.98
CA ASP A 177 16.83 -27.72 2.64
C ASP A 177 15.71 -27.33 3.60
N THR A 178 15.43 -26.02 3.68
CA THR A 178 14.35 -25.49 4.52
C THR A 178 13.03 -25.31 3.75
N ASN A 179 13.05 -25.42 2.40
CA ASN A 179 11.90 -25.24 1.51
C ASN A 179 11.74 -26.41 0.53
#